data_b4387f242cc2a651fc46baae81ba0ab6
#
_entry.id   b4387f242cc2a651fc46baae81ba0ab6
#
_cell.length_a   1.000
_cell.length_b   1.000
_cell.length_c   1.000
_cell.angle_alpha   90.00
_cell.angle_beta   90.00
_cell.angle_gamma   90.00
#
_symmetry.space_group_name_H-M   'P 1'
#
loop_
_entity.id
_entity.type
_entity.pdbx_description
1 polymer ?
#
loop_
_entity_poly.entity_id
_entity_poly.type
_entity_poly.pdbx_seq_one_letter_code
_entity_poly.pdbx_strand_id
1 'polypeptide(L)'
;MIIKKYKAATEKDAILMAKEDLGPEAVVMNVKTIKRKGIMKLFKKNTVELTAAIDDNVAEKPAKENYSDDAQNAIEEKINSIAKLLEQQMLAGNDKNSEQSDEEKAERGSRFDAIVSDNAKESYVRVSEEKNEEKSPSKNRVIDLIYNQLIENEVNKKTADEIISEMDTENKNLPLDNILANVYQKIVLKLGEVKPLTTGENKPKIVFFVGNTGVGKTTTMAKLASKFKLEEKQNIAMLSIDTYRIAAIEQIKTYANILNTPMEVVYTPEDIKKYVEKYSDCDLIFVDTAGHSHKNEEQKINLKEMVDAVSDYETEVFLVVSAVVKYKDLLDIAKTYDKLFDYKLIFTKLDETRASGSILNLKLDMGKTLSYATWGQNVPEEIGVIDPQIVAKSLLGGAGDRSGF
;
A
#
# COMPACT_ATOMS: atom_id res chain seq x y z
N MET A 1 1.33 -18.05 -36.40
CA MET A 1 2.49 -17.44 -35.70
C MET A 1 3.50 -16.97 -36.75
N ILE A 2 3.72 -15.64 -36.89
CA ILE A 2 4.70 -15.03 -37.79
C ILE A 2 5.93 -14.67 -37.00
N ILE A 3 7.12 -15.16 -37.41
CA ILE A 3 8.39 -14.85 -36.74
C ILE A 3 9.27 -14.06 -37.71
N LYS A 4 9.73 -12.87 -37.28
CA LYS A 4 10.64 -12.03 -38.06
C LYS A 4 11.86 -11.60 -37.26
N LYS A 5 12.96 -11.30 -37.99
CA LYS A 5 14.21 -10.82 -37.41
C LYS A 5 14.52 -9.42 -37.81
N TYR A 6 14.87 -8.56 -36.86
CA TYR A 6 15.18 -7.14 -37.05
C TYR A 6 16.62 -6.86 -36.66
N LYS A 7 17.29 -5.96 -37.37
CA LYS A 7 18.69 -5.57 -37.13
C LYS A 7 18.76 -4.07 -36.98
N ALA A 8 19.24 -3.59 -35.83
CA ALA A 8 19.39 -2.17 -35.57
C ALA A 8 20.72 -1.86 -34.83
N ALA A 9 21.01 -0.57 -34.68
CA ALA A 9 22.20 -0.13 -33.94
C ALA A 9 22.05 -0.28 -32.44
N THR A 10 20.81 -0.16 -31.92
CA THR A 10 20.48 -0.34 -30.49
C THR A 10 19.31 -1.32 -30.34
N GLU A 11 19.16 -1.88 -29.16
CA GLU A 11 18.07 -2.77 -28.80
C GLU A 11 16.71 -2.05 -28.88
N LYS A 12 16.66 -0.79 -28.45
CA LYS A 12 15.44 0.03 -28.53
C LYS A 12 14.97 0.22 -29.96
N ASP A 13 15.88 0.52 -30.88
CA ASP A 13 15.55 0.69 -32.30
C ASP A 13 15.04 -0.62 -32.92
N ALA A 14 15.64 -1.76 -32.53
CA ALA A 14 15.20 -3.07 -33.01
C ALA A 14 13.80 -3.45 -32.50
N ILE A 15 13.46 -3.10 -31.26
CA ILE A 15 12.13 -3.29 -30.68
C ILE A 15 11.10 -2.39 -31.37
N LEU A 16 11.46 -1.13 -31.65
CA LEU A 16 10.58 -0.19 -32.35
C LEU A 16 10.22 -0.70 -33.75
N MET A 17 11.23 -1.12 -34.51
CA MET A 17 11.04 -1.70 -35.86
C MET A 17 10.15 -2.97 -35.81
N ALA A 18 10.30 -3.81 -34.80
CA ALA A 18 9.49 -5.02 -34.64
C ALA A 18 8.02 -4.66 -34.34
N LYS A 19 7.77 -3.66 -33.51
CA LYS A 19 6.40 -3.18 -33.19
C LYS A 19 5.74 -2.44 -34.34
N GLU A 20 6.51 -1.70 -35.14
CA GLU A 20 5.98 -1.04 -36.33
C GLU A 20 5.57 -2.03 -37.44
N ASP A 21 6.31 -3.13 -37.60
CA ASP A 21 6.06 -4.10 -38.66
C ASP A 21 5.10 -5.25 -38.28
N LEU A 22 5.12 -5.69 -37.00
CA LEU A 22 4.28 -6.77 -36.49
C LEU A 22 3.10 -6.29 -35.63
N GLY A 23 3.06 -4.99 -35.29
CA GLY A 23 2.05 -4.42 -34.43
C GLY A 23 2.47 -4.38 -32.94
N PRO A 24 1.71 -3.66 -32.09
CA PRO A 24 2.04 -3.45 -30.68
C PRO A 24 2.08 -4.74 -29.85
N GLU A 25 1.39 -5.78 -30.29
CA GLU A 25 1.32 -7.09 -29.61
C GLU A 25 2.50 -8.03 -29.95
N ALA A 26 3.50 -7.54 -30.69
CA ALA A 26 4.69 -8.32 -31.04
C ALA A 26 5.51 -8.66 -29.80
N VAL A 27 5.72 -9.96 -29.58
CA VAL A 27 6.50 -10.49 -28.46
C VAL A 27 7.95 -10.69 -28.87
N VAL A 28 8.88 -10.12 -28.13
CA VAL A 28 10.32 -10.31 -28.32
C VAL A 28 10.72 -11.69 -27.79
N MET A 29 11.18 -12.55 -28.67
CA MET A 29 11.61 -13.92 -28.31
C MET A 29 13.10 -14.00 -27.98
N ASN A 30 13.95 -13.24 -28.68
CA ASN A 30 15.40 -13.31 -28.49
C ASN A 30 16.07 -12.00 -28.93
N VAL A 31 17.10 -11.59 -28.18
CA VAL A 31 17.97 -10.45 -28.51
C VAL A 31 19.42 -10.91 -28.52
N LYS A 32 20.12 -10.71 -29.63
CA LYS A 32 21.52 -11.12 -29.79
C LYS A 32 22.38 -9.97 -30.28
N THR A 33 23.38 -9.58 -29.51
CA THR A 33 24.36 -8.59 -29.95
C THR A 33 25.43 -9.26 -30.83
N ILE A 34 25.50 -8.87 -32.10
CA ILE A 34 26.50 -9.37 -33.04
C ILE A 34 27.76 -8.52 -32.90
N LYS A 35 28.79 -9.09 -32.23
CA LYS A 35 30.14 -8.50 -32.15
C LYS A 35 30.92 -8.90 -33.40
N ARG A 36 31.37 -7.94 -34.19
CA ARG A 36 32.23 -8.21 -35.36
C ARG A 36 33.65 -8.48 -34.92
N LYS A 37 34.32 -9.53 -35.52
CA LYS A 37 35.70 -9.87 -35.32
C LYS A 37 36.55 -9.25 -36.46
N GLY A 38 37.77 -8.76 -36.14
CA GLY A 38 38.78 -8.30 -37.12
C GLY A 38 38.96 -6.77 -37.18
N ILE A 39 39.82 -6.32 -38.09
CA ILE A 39 40.32 -4.93 -38.25
C ILE A 39 39.23 -3.90 -38.53
N MET A 40 38.00 -4.33 -38.90
CA MET A 40 36.85 -3.46 -39.09
C MET A 40 36.21 -2.97 -37.79
N LYS A 41 36.76 -3.26 -36.64
CA LYS A 41 36.24 -2.84 -35.32
C LYS A 41 36.34 -1.33 -35.07
N LEU A 42 37.21 -0.63 -35.82
CA LEU A 42 37.45 0.80 -35.66
C LEU A 42 36.41 1.71 -36.36
N PHE A 43 35.60 1.20 -37.32
CA PHE A 43 34.79 2.05 -38.17
C PHE A 43 33.28 1.76 -38.20
N LYS A 44 32.75 0.74 -37.51
CA LYS A 44 31.32 0.47 -37.45
C LYS A 44 30.83 0.00 -36.10
N LYS A 45 29.74 0.58 -35.58
CA LYS A 45 29.07 0.25 -34.32
C LYS A 45 28.55 -1.21 -34.30
N ASN A 46 28.50 -1.83 -33.13
CA ASN A 46 27.88 -3.16 -32.93
C ASN A 46 26.40 -3.13 -33.43
N THR A 47 25.94 -4.26 -33.95
CA THR A 47 24.54 -4.39 -34.43
C THR A 47 23.82 -5.38 -33.54
N VAL A 48 22.61 -5.03 -33.11
CA VAL A 48 21.70 -5.91 -32.36
C VAL A 48 20.75 -6.58 -33.35
N GLU A 49 20.62 -7.91 -33.27
CA GLU A 49 19.62 -8.71 -33.98
C GLU A 49 18.56 -9.15 -32.95
N LEU A 50 17.29 -8.82 -33.23
CA LEU A 50 16.13 -9.10 -32.41
C LEU A 50 15.21 -10.05 -33.21
N THR A 51 14.72 -11.09 -32.57
CA THR A 51 13.69 -11.97 -33.14
C THR A 51 12.36 -11.69 -32.42
N ALA A 52 11.35 -11.28 -33.17
CA ALA A 52 9.99 -11.06 -32.64
C ALA A 52 8.97 -11.96 -33.32
N ALA A 53 7.91 -12.28 -32.61
CA ALA A 53 6.81 -13.09 -33.10
C ALA A 53 5.46 -12.47 -32.77
N ILE A 54 4.48 -12.73 -33.65
CA ILE A 54 3.06 -12.47 -33.39
C ILE A 54 2.26 -13.75 -33.68
N ASP A 55 1.20 -13.99 -32.88
CA ASP A 55 0.33 -15.14 -33.07
C ASP A 55 -0.80 -14.78 -34.03
N ASP A 56 -1.01 -15.59 -35.10
CA ASP A 56 -2.05 -15.38 -36.11
C ASP A 56 -3.47 -15.72 -35.60
N ASN A 57 -3.59 -16.29 -34.41
CA ASN A 57 -4.87 -16.70 -33.80
C ASN A 57 -5.40 -15.68 -32.79
N VAL A 58 -5.40 -14.39 -33.12
CA VAL A 58 -6.27 -13.45 -32.43
C VAL A 58 -7.62 -13.49 -33.14
N ALA A 59 -8.38 -14.56 -32.87
CA ALA A 59 -9.83 -14.54 -33.09
C ALA A 59 -10.39 -13.37 -32.27
N GLU A 60 -11.21 -12.57 -32.92
CA GLU A 60 -11.94 -11.45 -32.36
C GLU A 60 -12.47 -11.77 -30.95
N LYS A 61 -11.77 -11.31 -29.93
CA LYS A 61 -12.38 -11.13 -28.62
C LYS A 61 -13.41 -10.03 -28.76
N PRO A 62 -14.61 -10.17 -28.16
CA PRO A 62 -15.60 -9.11 -28.22
C PRO A 62 -14.95 -7.82 -27.76
N ALA A 63 -15.18 -6.78 -28.55
CA ALA A 63 -14.63 -5.44 -28.31
C ALA A 63 -14.79 -5.07 -26.84
N LYS A 64 -13.68 -5.03 -26.09
CA LYS A 64 -13.63 -4.20 -24.91
C LYS A 64 -13.87 -2.80 -25.42
N GLU A 65 -14.98 -2.22 -25.05
CA GLU A 65 -15.18 -0.78 -25.23
C GLU A 65 -13.96 -0.10 -24.64
N ASN A 66 -13.11 0.44 -25.48
CA ASN A 66 -12.02 1.31 -25.08
C ASN A 66 -12.68 2.53 -24.45
N TYR A 67 -12.76 2.53 -23.12
CA TYR A 67 -12.95 3.76 -22.38
C TYR A 67 -11.75 4.63 -22.77
N SER A 68 -12.03 5.80 -23.36
CA SER A 68 -10.98 6.67 -23.85
C SER A 68 -10.04 7.01 -22.68
N ASP A 69 -8.74 6.90 -22.89
CA ASP A 69 -7.70 7.32 -21.93
C ASP A 69 -7.97 8.74 -21.39
N ASP A 70 -8.64 9.56 -22.18
CA ASP A 70 -9.06 10.92 -21.82
C ASP A 70 -10.08 10.96 -20.67
N ALA A 71 -10.99 9.98 -20.55
CA ALA A 71 -11.96 9.92 -19.47
C ALA A 71 -11.30 9.46 -18.15
N GLN A 72 -10.32 8.54 -18.22
CA GLN A 72 -9.54 8.11 -17.08
C GLN A 72 -8.64 9.23 -16.56
N ASN A 73 -7.95 9.92 -17.46
CA ASN A 73 -7.10 11.06 -17.11
C ASN A 73 -7.91 12.21 -16.49
N ALA A 74 -9.11 12.50 -17.00
CA ALA A 74 -10.01 13.53 -16.43
C ALA A 74 -10.50 13.16 -15.01
N ILE A 75 -10.75 11.88 -14.75
CA ILE A 75 -11.10 11.39 -13.41
C ILE A 75 -9.92 11.50 -12.47
N GLU A 76 -8.73 11.11 -12.91
CA GLU A 76 -7.49 11.20 -12.13
C GLU A 76 -7.14 12.65 -11.75
N GLU A 77 -7.22 13.60 -12.67
CA GLU A 77 -7.01 15.02 -12.39
C GLU A 77 -8.03 15.56 -11.37
N LYS A 78 -9.29 15.16 -11.48
CA LYS A 78 -10.33 15.56 -10.53
C LYS A 78 -10.15 14.97 -9.15
N ILE A 79 -9.77 13.69 -9.04
CA ILE A 79 -9.44 13.05 -7.77
C ILE A 79 -8.27 13.78 -7.08
N ASN A 80 -7.23 14.12 -7.84
CA ASN A 80 -6.08 14.87 -7.32
C ASN A 80 -6.50 16.27 -6.82
N SER A 81 -7.39 16.94 -7.52
CA SER A 81 -7.90 18.26 -7.12
C SER A 81 -8.75 18.19 -5.85
N ILE A 82 -9.64 17.21 -5.75
CA ILE A 82 -10.50 16.99 -4.59
C ILE A 82 -9.67 16.60 -3.37
N ALA A 83 -8.71 15.68 -3.52
CA ALA A 83 -7.82 15.26 -2.43
C ALA A 83 -7.04 16.47 -1.87
N LYS A 84 -6.53 17.34 -2.74
CA LYS A 84 -5.80 18.55 -2.35
C LYS A 84 -6.68 19.56 -1.60
N LEU A 85 -7.95 19.72 -2.03
CA LEU A 85 -8.92 20.60 -1.34
C LEU A 85 -9.29 20.05 0.04
N LEU A 86 -9.49 18.74 0.16
CA LEU A 86 -9.79 18.09 1.43
C LEU A 86 -8.62 18.17 2.40
N GLU A 87 -7.38 17.99 1.93
CA GLU A 87 -6.17 18.13 2.72
C GLU A 87 -6.01 19.57 3.25
N GLN A 88 -6.22 20.58 2.41
CA GLN A 88 -6.18 21.98 2.83
C GLN A 88 -7.22 22.31 3.90
N GLN A 89 -8.41 21.72 3.83
CA GLN A 89 -9.46 21.92 4.84
C GLN A 89 -9.15 21.24 6.18
N MET A 90 -8.51 20.05 6.14
CA MET A 90 -8.07 19.36 7.36
C MET A 90 -6.93 20.10 8.06
N LEU A 91 -5.98 20.65 7.32
CA LEU A 91 -4.91 21.48 7.88
C LEU A 91 -5.47 22.79 8.51
N ALA A 92 -6.47 23.41 7.88
CA ALA A 92 -7.14 24.58 8.42
C ALA A 92 -8.02 24.30 9.64
N GLY A 93 -8.46 23.04 9.81
CA GLY A 93 -9.27 22.57 10.95
C GLY A 93 -8.48 22.23 12.20
N ASN A 94 -7.20 21.87 12.07
CA ASN A 94 -6.35 21.49 13.20
C ASN A 94 -5.85 22.67 14.07
N ASP A 95 -5.86 23.88 13.53
CA ASP A 95 -5.45 25.08 14.30
C ASP A 95 -6.54 25.59 15.27
N LYS A 96 -7.69 24.92 15.38
CA LYS A 96 -8.82 25.35 16.23
C LYS A 96 -9.50 24.21 16.98
N ASN A 97 -8.81 23.33 17.64
CA ASN A 97 -9.45 22.38 18.57
C ASN A 97 -8.83 22.43 19.96
N SER A 98 -9.35 23.38 20.74
CA SER A 98 -9.61 23.21 22.17
C SER A 98 -11.05 23.68 22.39
N GLU A 99 -11.91 22.75 22.84
CA GLU A 99 -13.27 22.97 23.37
C GLU A 99 -14.36 23.40 22.36
N GLN A 100 -15.13 22.48 21.79
CA GLN A 100 -16.50 22.77 21.37
C GLN A 100 -17.39 21.52 21.18
N SER A 101 -18.70 21.66 21.47
CA SER A 101 -19.75 20.67 21.65
C SER A 101 -20.36 20.11 20.35
N ASP A 102 -21.12 18.97 20.47
CA ASP A 102 -21.69 18.18 19.39
C ASP A 102 -22.64 18.89 18.40
N GLU A 103 -23.13 20.09 18.72
CA GLU A 103 -24.00 20.88 17.82
C GLU A 103 -23.25 21.47 16.60
N GLU A 104 -21.93 21.70 16.70
CA GLU A 104 -21.14 22.24 15.58
C GLU A 104 -20.83 21.21 14.46
N LYS A 105 -21.02 19.93 14.69
CA LYS A 105 -20.77 18.90 13.64
C LYS A 105 -21.82 18.89 12.54
N ALA A 106 -23.05 19.24 12.86
CA ALA A 106 -24.15 19.33 11.88
C ALA A 106 -24.02 20.57 10.96
N GLU A 107 -23.55 21.68 11.49
CA GLU A 107 -23.32 22.91 10.69
C GLU A 107 -22.08 22.80 9.77
N ARG A 108 -21.09 21.98 10.12
CA ARG A 108 -19.90 21.75 9.27
C ARG A 108 -20.22 20.98 7.98
N GLY A 109 -21.14 20.01 8.02
CA GLY A 109 -21.61 19.31 6.81
C GLY A 109 -22.27 20.27 5.82
N SER A 110 -23.12 21.15 6.29
CA SER A 110 -23.82 22.15 5.48
C SER A 110 -22.88 23.22 4.88
N ARG A 111 -21.82 23.59 5.59
CA ARG A 111 -20.81 24.55 5.12
C ARG A 111 -19.88 23.96 4.04
N PHE A 112 -19.65 22.64 4.10
CA PHE A 112 -18.85 21.93 3.11
C PHE A 112 -19.52 21.93 1.74
N ASP A 113 -20.84 21.64 1.69
CA ASP A 113 -21.61 21.65 0.45
C ASP A 113 -21.66 23.05 -0.20
N ALA A 114 -21.66 24.11 0.60
CA ALA A 114 -21.62 25.49 0.12
C ALA A 114 -20.26 25.87 -0.51
N ILE A 115 -19.15 25.43 0.10
CA ILE A 115 -17.80 25.76 -0.40
C ILE A 115 -17.47 25.00 -1.69
N VAL A 116 -17.89 23.73 -1.79
CA VAL A 116 -17.71 22.94 -3.03
C VAL A 116 -18.52 23.52 -4.18
N SER A 117 -19.73 24.05 -3.91
CA SER A 117 -20.58 24.66 -4.92
C SER A 117 -20.06 26.03 -5.42
N ASP A 118 -19.42 26.82 -4.56
CA ASP A 118 -18.91 28.16 -4.93
C ASP A 118 -17.58 28.09 -5.69
N ASN A 119 -16.65 27.19 -5.31
CA ASN A 119 -15.40 27.00 -6.05
C ASN A 119 -15.63 26.35 -7.43
N ALA A 120 -16.66 25.50 -7.58
CA ALA A 120 -17.07 24.99 -8.87
C ALA A 120 -17.55 26.09 -9.82
N LYS A 121 -18.22 27.15 -9.31
CA LYS A 121 -18.71 28.26 -10.12
C LYS A 121 -17.60 29.19 -10.63
N GLU A 122 -16.54 29.42 -9.85
CA GLU A 122 -15.43 30.29 -10.29
C GLU A 122 -14.55 29.63 -11.36
N SER A 123 -14.41 28.31 -11.37
CA SER A 123 -13.67 27.60 -12.42
C SER A 123 -14.43 27.53 -13.75
N TYR A 124 -15.76 27.61 -13.74
CA TYR A 124 -16.58 27.56 -14.97
C TYR A 124 -16.61 28.87 -15.77
N VAL A 125 -16.27 30.02 -15.20
CA VAL A 125 -16.37 31.33 -15.89
C VAL A 125 -15.21 31.60 -16.84
N ARG A 126 -14.12 30.82 -16.82
CA ARG A 126 -12.95 31.03 -17.68
C ARG A 126 -12.80 30.09 -18.91
N VAL A 127 -13.70 29.15 -19.12
CA VAL A 127 -13.61 28.16 -20.23
C VAL A 127 -14.81 28.19 -21.18
N SER A 128 -15.67 29.21 -21.11
CA SER A 128 -16.88 29.27 -21.92
C SER A 128 -16.76 30.11 -23.21
N GLU A 129 -15.71 29.90 -23.97
CA GLU A 129 -15.69 30.32 -25.39
C GLU A 129 -14.90 29.34 -26.28
N GLU A 130 -15.34 28.08 -26.35
CA GLU A 130 -15.15 27.24 -27.52
C GLU A 130 -16.21 26.13 -27.51
N LYS A 131 -17.13 26.20 -28.49
CA LYS A 131 -18.20 25.23 -28.71
C LYS A 131 -17.59 23.90 -29.18
N ASN A 132 -17.52 22.91 -28.25
CA ASN A 132 -17.67 21.52 -28.62
C ASN A 132 -18.63 20.89 -27.58
N GLU A 133 -19.77 20.38 -28.08
CA GLU A 133 -20.71 19.62 -27.26
C GLU A 133 -20.09 18.27 -26.87
N GLU A 134 -19.20 18.27 -25.89
CA GLU A 134 -18.84 17.05 -25.17
C GLU A 134 -20.02 16.67 -24.27
N LYS A 135 -20.71 15.60 -24.66
CA LYS A 135 -21.73 14.95 -23.85
C LYS A 135 -21.07 14.54 -22.53
N SER A 136 -21.41 15.23 -21.44
CA SER A 136 -21.02 14.81 -20.09
C SER A 136 -21.43 13.34 -19.90
N PRO A 137 -20.52 12.47 -19.38
CA PRO A 137 -20.84 11.07 -19.20
C PRO A 137 -22.09 10.93 -18.32
N SER A 138 -23.00 10.05 -18.69
CA SER A 138 -24.21 9.80 -17.89
C SER A 138 -23.78 9.31 -16.49
N LYS A 139 -24.51 9.68 -15.45
CA LYS A 139 -24.28 9.27 -14.03
C LYS A 139 -23.95 7.78 -13.91
N ASN A 140 -24.67 6.93 -14.63
CA ASN A 140 -24.46 5.48 -14.63
C ASN A 140 -23.06 5.12 -15.12
N ARG A 141 -22.54 5.77 -16.18
CA ARG A 141 -21.18 5.54 -16.68
C ARG A 141 -20.11 5.88 -15.65
N VAL A 142 -20.28 6.95 -14.91
CA VAL A 142 -19.33 7.35 -13.86
C VAL A 142 -19.31 6.35 -12.71
N ILE A 143 -20.47 5.92 -12.27
CA ILE A 143 -20.62 4.91 -11.22
C ILE A 143 -19.96 3.59 -11.67
N ASP A 144 -20.21 3.18 -12.91
CA ASP A 144 -19.58 1.98 -13.49
C ASP A 144 -18.06 2.09 -13.58
N LEU A 145 -17.52 3.27 -13.93
CA LEU A 145 -16.09 3.52 -13.95
C LEU A 145 -15.48 3.42 -12.55
N ILE A 146 -16.10 4.06 -11.55
CA ILE A 146 -15.63 4.00 -10.16
C ILE A 146 -15.69 2.55 -9.65
N TYR A 147 -16.78 1.84 -9.93
CA TYR A 147 -16.92 0.44 -9.56
C TYR A 147 -15.81 -0.44 -10.17
N ASN A 148 -15.59 -0.30 -11.49
CA ASN A 148 -14.56 -1.04 -12.19
C ASN A 148 -13.17 -0.72 -11.63
N GLN A 149 -12.89 0.55 -11.31
CA GLN A 149 -11.64 0.98 -10.71
C GLN A 149 -11.41 0.35 -9.32
N LEU A 150 -12.44 0.24 -8.49
CA LEU A 150 -12.37 -0.46 -7.21
C LEU A 150 -12.06 -1.96 -7.42
N ILE A 151 -12.71 -2.60 -8.39
CA ILE A 151 -12.48 -4.02 -8.71
C ILE A 151 -11.09 -4.24 -9.29
N GLU A 152 -10.58 -3.38 -10.16
CA GLU A 152 -9.22 -3.44 -10.70
C GLU A 152 -8.15 -3.27 -9.59
N ASN A 153 -8.45 -2.50 -8.56
CA ASN A 153 -7.65 -2.38 -7.35
C ASN A 153 -7.88 -3.52 -6.34
N GLU A 154 -8.52 -4.61 -6.75
CA GLU A 154 -8.78 -5.80 -5.92
C GLU A 154 -9.66 -5.53 -4.69
N VAL A 155 -10.49 -4.50 -4.72
CA VAL A 155 -11.55 -4.35 -3.71
C VAL A 155 -12.58 -5.47 -3.91
N ASN A 156 -12.98 -6.13 -2.83
CA ASN A 156 -14.00 -7.19 -2.87
C ASN A 156 -15.32 -6.66 -3.44
N LYS A 157 -15.98 -7.43 -4.30
CA LYS A 157 -17.26 -7.05 -4.90
C LYS A 157 -18.27 -6.56 -3.85
N LYS A 158 -18.43 -7.29 -2.75
CA LYS A 158 -19.32 -6.91 -1.66
C LYS A 158 -19.00 -5.51 -1.14
N THR A 159 -17.75 -5.22 -0.89
CA THR A 159 -17.29 -3.90 -0.41
C THR A 159 -17.52 -2.81 -1.46
N ALA A 160 -17.25 -3.09 -2.72
CA ALA A 160 -17.51 -2.16 -3.81
C ALA A 160 -19.02 -1.87 -3.97
N ASP A 161 -19.86 -2.91 -3.92
CA ASP A 161 -21.32 -2.79 -3.95
C ASP A 161 -21.83 -1.96 -2.76
N GLU A 162 -21.32 -2.18 -1.56
CA GLU A 162 -21.68 -1.40 -0.36
C GLU A 162 -21.30 0.08 -0.52
N ILE A 163 -20.07 0.38 -0.98
CA ILE A 163 -19.62 1.76 -1.20
C ILE A 163 -20.52 2.48 -2.20
N ILE A 164 -20.88 1.81 -3.30
CA ILE A 164 -21.72 2.38 -4.36
C ILE A 164 -23.17 2.50 -3.91
N SER A 165 -23.74 1.49 -3.24
CA SER A 165 -25.15 1.49 -2.80
C SER A 165 -25.44 2.51 -1.70
N GLU A 166 -24.46 2.81 -0.85
CA GLU A 166 -24.57 3.84 0.17
C GLU A 166 -24.52 5.27 -0.42
N MET A 167 -24.26 5.42 -1.72
CA MET A 167 -24.35 6.73 -2.36
C MET A 167 -25.80 7.15 -2.46
N ASP A 168 -26.07 8.41 -2.12
CA ASP A 168 -27.41 8.99 -2.23
C ASP A 168 -27.83 9.02 -3.71
N THR A 169 -28.57 7.97 -4.12
CA THR A 169 -29.00 7.78 -5.51
C THR A 169 -30.23 8.60 -5.86
N GLU A 170 -30.90 9.22 -4.88
CA GLU A 170 -32.15 9.96 -5.10
C GLU A 170 -31.91 11.28 -5.83
N ASN A 171 -30.72 11.86 -5.72
CA ASN A 171 -30.40 13.12 -6.39
C ASN A 171 -29.87 12.87 -7.81
N LYS A 172 -30.76 12.83 -8.79
CA LYS A 172 -30.48 12.48 -10.22
C LYS A 172 -29.48 13.41 -10.93
N ASN A 173 -29.10 14.54 -10.36
CA ASN A 173 -28.30 15.60 -10.97
C ASN A 173 -27.04 15.95 -10.18
N LEU A 174 -26.47 15.02 -9.37
CA LEU A 174 -25.20 15.30 -8.70
C LEU A 174 -24.05 15.45 -9.73
N PRO A 175 -23.27 16.53 -9.66
CA PRO A 175 -22.06 16.70 -10.45
C PRO A 175 -21.07 15.52 -10.22
N LEU A 176 -20.27 15.19 -11.22
CA LEU A 176 -19.26 14.14 -11.16
C LEU A 176 -18.34 14.31 -9.92
N ASP A 177 -17.92 15.55 -9.66
CA ASP A 177 -17.04 15.90 -8.57
C ASP A 177 -17.62 15.53 -7.20
N ASN A 178 -18.93 15.69 -7.02
CA ASN A 178 -19.63 15.31 -5.78
C ASN A 178 -19.70 13.78 -5.62
N ILE A 179 -19.88 13.04 -6.72
CA ILE A 179 -19.88 11.56 -6.69
C ILE A 179 -18.52 11.05 -6.25
N LEU A 180 -17.44 11.54 -6.86
CA LEU A 180 -16.07 11.16 -6.52
C LEU A 180 -15.71 11.54 -5.08
N ALA A 181 -16.07 12.77 -4.64
CA ALA A 181 -15.83 13.22 -3.28
C ALA A 181 -16.55 12.35 -2.25
N ASN A 182 -17.81 11.98 -2.52
CA ASN A 182 -18.58 11.10 -1.64
C ASN A 182 -17.95 9.70 -1.53
N VAL A 183 -17.56 9.09 -2.65
CA VAL A 183 -16.90 7.78 -2.63
C VAL A 183 -15.56 7.84 -1.89
N TYR A 184 -14.75 8.87 -2.17
CA TYR A 184 -13.48 9.10 -1.49
C TYR A 184 -13.66 9.20 0.03
N GLN A 185 -14.58 10.06 0.48
CA GLN A 185 -14.88 10.22 1.92
C GLN A 185 -15.36 8.92 2.56
N LYS A 186 -16.23 8.16 1.89
CA LYS A 186 -16.69 6.86 2.39
C LYS A 186 -15.54 5.86 2.55
N ILE A 187 -14.63 5.80 1.60
CA ILE A 187 -13.45 4.93 1.71
C ILE A 187 -12.59 5.36 2.91
N VAL A 188 -12.31 6.65 3.06
CA VAL A 188 -11.54 7.18 4.20
C VAL A 188 -12.23 6.85 5.52
N LEU A 189 -13.54 7.04 5.63
CA LEU A 189 -14.31 6.69 6.84
C LEU A 189 -14.29 5.18 7.13
N LYS A 190 -14.39 4.33 6.11
CA LYS A 190 -14.31 2.86 6.27
C LYS A 190 -12.92 2.39 6.69
N LEU A 191 -11.85 3.05 6.25
CA LEU A 191 -10.48 2.79 6.72
C LEU A 191 -10.31 3.20 8.19
N GLY A 192 -10.97 4.28 8.61
CA GLY A 192 -11.04 4.72 10.00
C GLY A 192 -9.72 5.25 10.55
N GLU A 193 -9.61 5.30 11.87
CA GLU A 193 -8.42 5.76 12.57
C GLU A 193 -7.26 4.80 12.39
N VAL A 194 -6.08 5.36 12.12
CA VAL A 194 -4.80 4.63 12.06
C VAL A 194 -4.00 4.93 13.33
N LYS A 195 -3.49 3.89 13.98
CA LYS A 195 -2.75 4.03 15.25
C LYS A 195 -1.30 3.59 15.08
N PRO A 196 -0.36 4.52 14.96
CA PRO A 196 1.06 4.20 14.98
C PRO A 196 1.50 3.64 16.35
N LEU A 197 2.69 3.10 16.40
CA LEU A 197 3.35 2.74 17.65
C LEU A 197 3.67 4.03 18.42
N THR A 198 3.35 4.00 19.70
CA THR A 198 3.73 5.05 20.65
C THR A 198 4.49 4.42 21.79
N THR A 199 5.37 5.19 22.44
CA THR A 199 5.93 4.77 23.73
C THR A 199 4.82 4.61 24.76
N GLY A 200 4.91 3.56 25.58
CA GLY A 200 3.92 3.29 26.63
C GLY A 200 3.98 4.29 27.78
N GLU A 201 2.95 4.29 28.61
CA GLU A 201 2.95 5.02 29.89
C GLU A 201 3.90 4.36 30.90
N ASN A 202 4.01 3.04 30.84
CA ASN A 202 4.89 2.24 31.66
C ASN A 202 6.04 1.64 30.83
N LYS A 203 7.27 1.76 31.34
CA LYS A 203 8.46 1.19 30.69
C LYS A 203 8.77 -0.22 31.22
N PRO A 204 9.29 -1.09 30.34
CA PRO A 204 9.36 -0.97 28.89
C PRO A 204 8.02 -1.37 28.26
N LYS A 205 7.69 -0.80 27.10
CA LYS A 205 6.64 -1.35 26.24
C LYS A 205 7.23 -2.39 25.29
N ILE A 206 6.59 -3.56 25.21
CA ILE A 206 7.09 -4.70 24.44
C ILE A 206 6.31 -4.81 23.13
N VAL A 207 7.02 -4.87 22.01
CA VAL A 207 6.43 -4.81 20.65
C VAL A 207 6.77 -6.06 19.88
N PHE A 208 5.79 -6.92 19.62
CA PHE A 208 5.94 -8.15 18.85
C PHE A 208 5.59 -7.97 17.39
N PHE A 209 6.44 -8.49 16.49
CA PHE A 209 6.18 -8.57 15.05
C PHE A 209 5.87 -10.01 14.68
N VAL A 210 4.59 -10.31 14.41
CA VAL A 210 4.12 -11.65 14.07
C VAL A 210 3.66 -11.72 12.61
N GLY A 211 3.59 -12.92 12.04
CA GLY A 211 3.14 -13.14 10.66
C GLY A 211 3.90 -14.25 9.96
N ASN A 212 3.49 -14.57 8.73
CA ASN A 212 4.05 -15.67 7.96
C ASN A 212 5.53 -15.46 7.57
N THR A 213 6.16 -16.53 7.09
CA THR A 213 7.53 -16.47 6.55
C THR A 213 7.60 -15.55 5.33
N GLY A 214 8.65 -14.72 5.25
CA GLY A 214 8.93 -13.89 4.07
C GLY A 214 8.06 -12.65 3.91
N VAL A 215 7.21 -12.31 4.88
CA VAL A 215 6.38 -11.09 4.86
C VAL A 215 7.15 -9.81 5.25
N GLY A 216 8.41 -9.91 5.68
CA GLY A 216 9.22 -8.74 6.01
C GLY A 216 9.23 -8.31 7.48
N LYS A 217 8.90 -9.21 8.44
CA LYS A 217 8.89 -8.90 9.89
C LYS A 217 10.19 -8.27 10.38
N THR A 218 11.29 -8.98 10.22
CA THR A 218 12.63 -8.55 10.64
C THR A 218 13.02 -7.20 10.05
N THR A 219 12.77 -7.00 8.76
CA THR A 219 13.06 -5.72 8.06
C THR A 219 12.17 -4.59 8.55
N THR A 220 10.88 -4.86 8.76
CA THR A 220 9.92 -3.88 9.30
C THR A 220 10.28 -3.47 10.72
N MET A 221 10.63 -4.45 11.58
CA MET A 221 11.13 -4.19 12.93
C MET A 221 12.38 -3.31 12.89
N ALA A 222 13.35 -3.63 12.02
CA ALA A 222 14.58 -2.83 11.89
C ALA A 222 14.29 -1.39 11.45
N LYS A 223 13.35 -1.16 10.53
CA LYS A 223 12.93 0.18 10.12
C LYS A 223 12.33 0.98 11.28
N LEU A 224 11.38 0.39 12.01
CA LEU A 224 10.77 1.04 13.17
C LEU A 224 11.78 1.28 14.29
N ALA A 225 12.61 0.29 14.61
CA ALA A 225 13.66 0.45 15.61
C ALA A 225 14.63 1.57 15.25
N SER A 226 15.02 1.69 13.97
CA SER A 226 15.87 2.78 13.49
C SER A 226 15.18 4.14 13.66
N LYS A 227 13.91 4.24 13.30
CA LYS A 227 13.11 5.48 13.44
C LYS A 227 13.04 5.91 14.92
N PHE A 228 12.61 5.02 15.80
CA PHE A 228 12.51 5.32 17.24
C PHE A 228 13.86 5.67 17.86
N LYS A 229 14.94 4.97 17.47
CA LYS A 229 16.29 5.24 17.98
C LYS A 229 16.88 6.55 17.49
N LEU A 230 16.81 6.80 16.17
CA LEU A 230 17.52 7.90 15.52
C LEU A 230 16.73 9.20 15.49
N GLU A 231 15.42 9.12 15.20
CA GLU A 231 14.55 10.30 15.08
C GLU A 231 13.92 10.66 16.43
N GLU A 232 13.29 9.69 17.11
CA GLU A 232 12.56 9.94 18.36
C GLU A 232 13.46 9.85 19.61
N LYS A 233 14.75 9.46 19.45
CA LYS A 233 15.77 9.39 20.50
C LYS A 233 15.40 8.46 21.65
N GLN A 234 14.58 7.44 21.40
CA GLN A 234 14.14 6.48 22.40
C GLN A 234 15.27 5.51 22.78
N ASN A 235 15.25 5.04 24.00
CA ASN A 235 16.10 3.95 24.46
C ASN A 235 15.42 2.63 24.11
N ILE A 236 16.04 1.82 23.24
CA ILE A 236 15.41 0.59 22.73
C ILE A 236 16.31 -0.63 22.98
N ALA A 237 15.70 -1.81 23.05
CA ALA A 237 16.36 -3.10 22.97
C ALA A 237 15.70 -3.97 21.90
N MET A 238 16.44 -4.94 21.36
CA MET A 238 15.95 -5.90 20.38
C MET A 238 16.06 -7.32 20.92
N LEU A 239 15.00 -8.10 20.78
CA LEU A 239 14.98 -9.52 21.08
C LEU A 239 14.63 -10.32 19.83
N SER A 240 15.22 -11.49 19.64
CA SER A 240 14.84 -12.42 18.58
C SER A 240 14.43 -13.75 19.16
N ILE A 241 13.23 -14.19 18.83
CA ILE A 241 12.74 -15.55 19.08
C ILE A 241 12.76 -16.41 17.81
N ASP A 242 13.31 -15.91 16.68
CA ASP A 242 13.54 -16.69 15.46
C ASP A 242 14.84 -17.49 15.56
N THR A 243 14.82 -18.53 16.40
CA THR A 243 15.99 -19.38 16.66
C THR A 243 16.28 -20.40 15.56
N TYR A 244 15.35 -20.58 14.61
CA TYR A 244 15.49 -21.53 13.50
C TYR A 244 16.34 -20.98 12.35
N ARG A 245 16.40 -19.65 12.19
CA ARG A 245 17.03 -19.01 11.05
C ARG A 245 18.28 -18.23 11.49
N ILE A 246 19.44 -18.91 11.46
CA ILE A 246 20.73 -18.28 11.81
C ILE A 246 20.95 -16.98 11.07
N ALA A 247 20.65 -16.94 9.76
CA ALA A 247 20.78 -15.73 8.95
C ALA A 247 19.89 -14.57 9.43
N ALA A 248 18.69 -14.84 9.99
CA ALA A 248 17.83 -13.80 10.55
C ALA A 248 18.43 -13.21 11.82
N ILE A 249 19.01 -14.04 12.70
CA ILE A 249 19.72 -13.60 13.92
C ILE A 249 20.90 -12.68 13.54
N GLU A 250 21.71 -13.08 12.57
CA GLU A 250 22.85 -12.28 12.13
C GLU A 250 22.41 -10.96 11.47
N GLN A 251 21.29 -10.95 10.76
CA GLN A 251 20.70 -9.74 10.22
C GLN A 251 20.29 -8.76 11.33
N ILE A 252 19.59 -9.25 12.36
CA ILE A 252 19.16 -8.40 13.49
C ILE A 252 20.39 -7.88 14.25
N LYS A 253 21.40 -8.72 14.50
CA LYS A 253 22.66 -8.30 15.12
C LYS A 253 23.34 -7.17 14.36
N THR A 254 23.32 -7.24 13.03
CA THR A 254 23.88 -6.19 12.17
C THR A 254 23.15 -4.87 12.40
N TYR A 255 21.82 -4.87 12.39
CA TYR A 255 21.04 -3.65 12.68
C TYR A 255 21.26 -3.15 14.11
N ALA A 256 21.26 -4.04 15.10
CA ALA A 256 21.51 -3.68 16.50
C ALA A 256 22.88 -3.01 16.70
N ASN A 257 23.93 -3.53 16.03
CA ASN A 257 25.26 -2.94 16.04
C ASN A 257 25.29 -1.54 15.41
N ILE A 258 24.65 -1.36 14.25
CA ILE A 258 24.57 -0.07 13.56
C ILE A 258 23.84 0.97 14.46
N LEU A 259 22.79 0.56 15.14
CA LEU A 259 21.99 1.41 16.02
C LEU A 259 22.59 1.57 17.42
N ASN A 260 23.70 0.92 17.71
CA ASN A 260 24.29 0.83 19.04
C ASN A 260 23.23 0.48 20.10
N THR A 261 22.54 -0.64 19.86
CA THR A 261 21.38 -1.10 20.63
C THR A 261 21.61 -2.53 21.10
N PRO A 262 21.30 -2.89 22.37
CA PRO A 262 21.42 -4.25 22.85
C PRO A 262 20.49 -5.20 22.09
N MET A 263 21.00 -6.43 21.83
CA MET A 263 20.25 -7.49 21.16
C MET A 263 20.52 -8.83 21.83
N GLU A 264 19.45 -9.58 22.11
CA GLU A 264 19.51 -10.91 22.69
C GLU A 264 18.70 -11.92 21.90
N VAL A 265 19.12 -13.19 21.96
CA VAL A 265 18.36 -14.31 21.40
C VAL A 265 17.62 -15.01 22.54
N VAL A 266 16.34 -15.22 22.33
CA VAL A 266 15.41 -15.79 23.33
C VAL A 266 15.01 -17.20 22.89
N TYR A 267 15.15 -18.16 23.74
CA TYR A 267 14.82 -19.57 23.47
C TYR A 267 13.59 -20.04 24.23
N THR A 268 13.35 -19.48 25.43
CA THR A 268 12.27 -19.92 26.33
C THR A 268 11.45 -18.73 26.87
N PRO A 269 10.22 -18.98 27.36
CA PRO A 269 9.43 -17.95 28.05
C PRO A 269 10.13 -17.35 29.27
N GLU A 270 11.01 -18.09 29.95
CA GLU A 270 11.81 -17.60 31.07
C GLU A 270 12.90 -16.63 30.56
N ASP A 271 13.49 -16.92 29.40
CA ASP A 271 14.50 -16.04 28.81
C ASP A 271 13.92 -14.67 28.46
N ILE A 272 12.71 -14.62 27.87
CA ILE A 272 12.10 -13.34 27.51
C ILE A 272 11.82 -12.50 28.75
N LYS A 273 11.30 -13.09 29.83
CA LYS A 273 11.11 -12.42 31.11
C LYS A 273 12.42 -11.82 31.62
N LYS A 274 13.46 -12.64 31.70
CA LYS A 274 14.80 -12.24 32.15
C LYS A 274 15.36 -11.07 31.37
N TYR A 275 15.19 -11.06 30.02
CA TYR A 275 15.71 -9.97 29.20
C TYR A 275 14.82 -8.72 29.26
N VAL A 276 13.53 -8.85 29.42
CA VAL A 276 12.64 -7.69 29.66
C VAL A 276 12.99 -7.02 31.00
N GLU A 277 13.24 -7.78 32.06
CA GLU A 277 13.71 -7.26 33.33
C GLU A 277 15.09 -6.59 33.23
N LYS A 278 16.02 -7.20 32.46
CA LYS A 278 17.37 -6.65 32.20
C LYS A 278 17.31 -5.29 31.47
N TYR A 279 16.34 -5.10 30.61
CA TYR A 279 16.15 -3.90 29.81
C TYR A 279 14.96 -3.05 30.26
N SER A 280 14.61 -3.11 31.52
CA SER A 280 13.48 -2.38 32.14
C SER A 280 13.59 -0.85 31.99
N ASP A 281 14.80 -0.31 31.82
CA ASP A 281 15.03 1.12 31.59
C ASP A 281 14.80 1.57 30.13
N CYS A 282 14.57 0.61 29.20
CA CYS A 282 14.27 0.94 27.83
C CYS A 282 12.83 1.48 27.68
N ASP A 283 12.63 2.35 26.71
CA ASP A 283 11.29 2.83 26.33
C ASP A 283 10.52 1.74 25.57
N LEU A 284 11.22 1.05 24.65
CA LEU A 284 10.66 0.01 23.79
C LEU A 284 11.57 -1.21 23.72
N ILE A 285 10.98 -2.39 23.75
CA ILE A 285 11.65 -3.65 23.44
C ILE A 285 10.99 -4.26 22.21
N PHE A 286 11.72 -4.31 21.10
CA PHE A 286 11.27 -4.88 19.83
C PHE A 286 11.55 -6.38 19.79
N VAL A 287 10.55 -7.20 19.48
CA VAL A 287 10.67 -8.67 19.43
C VAL A 287 10.38 -9.18 18.02
N ASP A 288 11.44 -9.68 17.35
CA ASP A 288 11.29 -10.39 16.08
C ASP A 288 10.90 -11.84 16.29
N THR A 289 9.90 -12.30 15.58
CA THR A 289 9.42 -13.69 15.71
C THR A 289 9.73 -14.49 14.45
N ALA A 290 9.88 -15.80 14.62
CA ALA A 290 9.97 -16.70 13.49
C ALA A 290 8.73 -16.58 12.59
N GLY A 291 8.96 -16.65 11.29
CA GLY A 291 7.86 -16.74 10.33
C GLY A 291 7.28 -18.14 10.33
N HIS A 292 6.07 -18.28 10.78
CA HIS A 292 5.40 -19.56 10.85
C HIS A 292 4.33 -19.69 9.79
N SER A 293 4.15 -20.89 9.24
CA SER A 293 2.93 -21.19 8.52
C SER A 293 1.76 -21.09 9.52
N HIS A 294 0.71 -20.37 9.15
CA HIS A 294 -0.52 -20.26 9.92
C HIS A 294 -1.18 -21.62 10.24
N LYS A 295 -0.66 -22.72 9.66
CA LYS A 295 -1.12 -24.10 9.85
C LYS A 295 -0.34 -24.89 10.92
N ASN A 296 0.77 -24.37 11.45
CA ASN A 296 1.58 -25.05 12.46
C ASN A 296 1.12 -24.68 13.87
N GLU A 297 0.37 -25.59 14.50
CA GLU A 297 -0.20 -25.38 15.84
C GLU A 297 0.85 -25.28 16.95
N GLU A 298 1.89 -26.12 16.93
CA GLU A 298 2.95 -26.12 17.94
C GLU A 298 3.68 -24.76 18.00
N GLN A 299 4.00 -24.23 16.84
CA GLN A 299 4.66 -22.93 16.75
C GLN A 299 3.76 -21.76 17.21
N LYS A 300 2.44 -21.87 17.01
CA LYS A 300 1.48 -20.88 17.53
C LYS A 300 1.39 -20.93 19.04
N ILE A 301 1.38 -22.14 19.61
CA ILE A 301 1.36 -22.30 21.07
C ILE A 301 2.62 -21.69 21.69
N ASN A 302 3.80 -22.02 21.16
CA ASN A 302 5.06 -21.43 21.61
C ASN A 302 5.08 -19.90 21.54
N LEU A 303 4.64 -19.34 20.38
CA LEU A 303 4.53 -17.88 20.23
C LEU A 303 3.59 -17.27 21.29
N LYS A 304 2.46 -17.93 21.56
CA LYS A 304 1.53 -17.47 22.57
C LYS A 304 2.15 -17.51 23.98
N GLU A 305 2.85 -18.57 24.32
CA GLU A 305 3.56 -18.69 25.59
C GLU A 305 4.61 -17.57 25.77
N MET A 306 5.34 -17.20 24.71
CA MET A 306 6.29 -16.09 24.73
C MET A 306 5.63 -14.74 25.00
N VAL A 307 4.47 -14.47 24.36
CA VAL A 307 3.72 -13.22 24.59
C VAL A 307 3.09 -13.21 25.98
N ASP A 308 2.48 -14.33 26.41
CA ASP A 308 1.84 -14.45 27.72
C ASP A 308 2.87 -14.32 28.88
N ALA A 309 4.11 -14.73 28.66
CA ALA A 309 5.18 -14.62 29.66
C ALA A 309 5.50 -13.17 30.07
N VAL A 310 5.16 -12.20 29.24
CA VAL A 310 5.39 -10.76 29.50
C VAL A 310 4.10 -9.97 29.63
N SER A 311 2.98 -10.64 29.93
CA SER A 311 1.66 -10.01 30.10
C SER A 311 1.56 -8.99 31.23
N ASP A 312 2.50 -9.00 32.18
CA ASP A 312 2.61 -7.99 33.26
C ASP A 312 3.10 -6.61 32.71
N TYR A 313 3.60 -6.56 31.48
CA TYR A 313 4.09 -5.35 30.83
C TYR A 313 3.11 -4.87 29.76
N GLU A 314 3.21 -3.59 29.41
CA GLU A 314 2.48 -3.06 28.25
C GLU A 314 2.99 -3.73 26.97
N THR A 315 2.12 -4.49 26.31
CA THR A 315 2.48 -5.29 25.14
C THR A 315 1.65 -4.87 23.93
N GLU A 316 2.31 -4.70 22.77
CA GLU A 316 1.66 -4.42 21.50
C GLU A 316 2.09 -5.45 20.45
N VAL A 317 1.10 -6.01 19.73
CA VAL A 317 1.36 -7.00 18.67
C VAL A 317 1.04 -6.40 17.32
N PHE A 318 1.99 -6.48 16.39
CA PHE A 318 1.79 -6.15 14.98
C PHE A 318 1.71 -7.41 14.14
N LEU A 319 0.58 -7.62 13.47
CA LEU A 319 0.49 -8.62 12.40
C LEU A 319 1.03 -8.01 11.12
N VAL A 320 2.20 -8.49 10.71
CA VAL A 320 2.87 -8.09 9.47
C VAL A 320 2.37 -8.97 8.34
N VAL A 321 1.78 -8.36 7.32
CA VAL A 321 1.20 -9.03 6.16
C VAL A 321 1.75 -8.43 4.87
N SER A 322 1.91 -9.26 3.85
CA SER A 322 2.38 -8.80 2.55
C SER A 322 1.22 -8.49 1.62
N ALA A 323 1.22 -7.31 1.00
CA ALA A 323 0.18 -6.86 0.08
C ALA A 323 0.07 -7.71 -1.21
N VAL A 324 1.13 -8.46 -1.56
CA VAL A 324 1.15 -9.33 -2.75
C VAL A 324 0.55 -10.73 -2.52
N VAL A 325 0.13 -11.02 -1.29
CA VAL A 325 -0.52 -12.30 -0.97
C VAL A 325 -1.98 -12.25 -1.43
N LYS A 326 -2.46 -13.36 -2.00
CA LYS A 326 -3.88 -13.48 -2.39
C LYS A 326 -4.79 -13.19 -1.21
N TYR A 327 -5.81 -12.36 -1.40
CA TYR A 327 -6.67 -11.88 -0.34
C TYR A 327 -7.26 -13.00 0.54
N LYS A 328 -7.68 -14.14 -0.06
CA LYS A 328 -8.21 -15.28 0.69
C LYS A 328 -7.20 -15.85 1.69
N ASP A 329 -5.94 -16.01 1.27
CA ASP A 329 -4.88 -16.51 2.14
C ASP A 329 -4.54 -15.47 3.24
N LEU A 330 -4.57 -14.18 2.88
CA LEU A 330 -4.37 -13.07 3.80
C LEU A 330 -5.43 -13.08 4.92
N LEU A 331 -6.70 -13.27 4.56
CA LEU A 331 -7.81 -13.34 5.50
C LEU A 331 -7.70 -14.57 6.42
N ASP A 332 -7.30 -15.72 5.90
CA ASP A 332 -7.10 -16.95 6.69
C ASP A 332 -5.94 -16.78 7.69
N ILE A 333 -4.87 -16.09 7.29
CA ILE A 333 -3.76 -15.70 8.18
C ILE A 333 -4.28 -14.80 9.29
N ALA A 334 -4.95 -13.71 8.94
CA ALA A 334 -5.46 -12.74 9.91
C ALA A 334 -6.41 -13.38 10.92
N LYS A 335 -7.35 -14.20 10.48
CA LYS A 335 -8.26 -14.98 11.36
C LYS A 335 -7.52 -15.95 12.28
N THR A 336 -6.41 -16.49 11.82
CA THR A 336 -5.60 -17.40 12.66
C THR A 336 -4.94 -16.65 13.81
N TYR A 337 -4.33 -15.49 13.51
CA TYR A 337 -3.69 -14.67 14.55
C TYR A 337 -4.71 -13.98 15.46
N ASP A 338 -5.91 -13.66 14.97
CA ASP A 338 -7.00 -13.07 15.78
C ASP A 338 -7.47 -13.94 16.95
N LYS A 339 -7.31 -15.27 16.82
CA LYS A 339 -7.58 -16.21 17.91
C LYS A 339 -6.51 -16.21 19.00
N LEU A 340 -5.34 -15.65 18.72
CA LEU A 340 -4.17 -15.69 19.62
C LEU A 340 -3.96 -14.33 20.31
N PHE A 341 -4.12 -13.23 19.56
CA PHE A 341 -3.76 -11.89 20.00
C PHE A 341 -4.75 -10.85 19.51
N ASP A 342 -4.91 -9.76 20.25
CA ASP A 342 -5.30 -8.50 19.67
C ASP A 342 -4.08 -7.88 18.98
N TYR A 343 -4.24 -7.37 17.74
CA TYR A 343 -3.13 -6.87 16.96
C TYR A 343 -3.52 -5.67 16.09
N LYS A 344 -2.51 -4.89 15.71
CA LYS A 344 -2.59 -3.89 14.65
C LYS A 344 -1.97 -4.44 13.37
N LEU A 345 -2.39 -3.90 12.24
CA LEU A 345 -1.96 -4.36 10.91
C LEU A 345 -0.80 -3.53 10.37
N ILE A 346 0.23 -4.22 9.88
CA ILE A 346 1.30 -3.63 9.07
C ILE A 346 1.28 -4.29 7.70
N PHE A 347 1.16 -3.49 6.63
CA PHE A 347 1.24 -3.96 5.26
C PHE A 347 2.64 -3.74 4.70
N THR A 348 3.19 -4.77 4.04
CA THR A 348 4.52 -4.70 3.44
C THR A 348 4.46 -4.96 1.94
N LYS A 349 5.54 -4.62 1.23
CA LYS A 349 5.72 -4.87 -0.21
C LYS A 349 4.68 -4.17 -1.08
N LEU A 350 4.32 -2.95 -0.71
CA LEU A 350 3.41 -2.14 -1.53
C LEU A 350 4.04 -1.72 -2.86
N ASP A 351 5.37 -1.74 -2.96
CA ASP A 351 6.15 -1.54 -4.18
C ASP A 351 6.02 -2.70 -5.19
N GLU A 352 5.70 -3.91 -4.71
CA GLU A 352 5.57 -5.11 -5.54
C GLU A 352 4.15 -5.30 -6.13
N THR A 353 3.15 -4.47 -5.76
CA THR A 353 1.77 -4.56 -6.26
C THR A 353 1.24 -3.20 -6.71
N ARG A 354 0.28 -3.22 -7.64
CA ARG A 354 -0.45 -2.02 -8.03
C ARG A 354 -1.79 -1.87 -7.31
N ALA A 355 -2.28 -2.95 -6.71
CA ALA A 355 -3.58 -2.99 -6.05
C ALA A 355 -3.44 -2.73 -4.55
N SER A 356 -4.24 -1.81 -4.02
CA SER A 356 -4.30 -1.46 -2.59
C SER A 356 -5.58 -1.96 -1.90
N GLY A 357 -6.45 -2.66 -2.62
CA GLY A 357 -7.74 -3.13 -2.13
C GLY A 357 -7.64 -4.11 -0.97
N SER A 358 -6.54 -4.87 -0.88
CA SER A 358 -6.28 -5.78 0.25
C SER A 358 -6.27 -5.05 1.60
N ILE A 359 -5.82 -3.78 1.66
CA ILE A 359 -5.81 -2.95 2.87
C ILE A 359 -7.24 -2.69 3.34
N LEU A 360 -8.09 -2.18 2.43
CA LEU A 360 -9.50 -1.89 2.73
C LEU A 360 -10.27 -3.16 3.08
N ASN A 361 -10.13 -4.21 2.27
CA ASN A 361 -10.83 -5.47 2.50
C ASN A 361 -10.48 -6.07 3.87
N LEU A 362 -9.19 -6.17 4.21
CA LEU A 362 -8.77 -6.77 5.47
C LEU A 362 -9.18 -5.92 6.67
N LYS A 363 -9.12 -4.60 6.54
CA LYS A 363 -9.63 -3.66 7.55
C LYS A 363 -11.11 -3.91 7.85
N LEU A 364 -11.94 -4.07 6.81
CA LEU A 364 -13.38 -4.26 6.97
C LEU A 364 -13.74 -5.66 7.48
N ASP A 365 -13.09 -6.70 6.93
CA ASP A 365 -13.40 -8.08 7.29
C ASP A 365 -12.93 -8.45 8.70
N MET A 366 -11.84 -7.84 9.19
CA MET A 366 -11.25 -8.13 10.50
C MET A 366 -11.56 -7.08 11.56
N GLY A 367 -11.95 -5.88 11.20
CA GLY A 367 -12.18 -4.77 12.13
C GLY A 367 -10.91 -4.27 12.84
N LYS A 368 -9.73 -4.76 12.47
CA LYS A 368 -8.46 -4.42 13.14
C LYS A 368 -7.94 -3.05 12.76
N THR A 369 -7.17 -2.45 13.65
CA THR A 369 -6.58 -1.13 13.45
C THR A 369 -5.40 -1.20 12.49
N LEU A 370 -5.37 -0.30 11.50
CA LEU A 370 -4.23 -0.09 10.61
C LEU A 370 -3.11 0.66 11.35
N SER A 371 -1.86 0.43 10.97
CA SER A 371 -0.72 1.11 11.55
C SER A 371 0.28 1.57 10.49
N TYR A 372 1.16 0.71 10.03
CA TYR A 372 2.23 1.09 9.10
C TYR A 372 2.12 0.36 7.75
N ALA A 373 2.78 0.95 6.76
CA ALA A 373 3.04 0.34 5.47
C ALA A 373 4.52 0.44 5.11
N THR A 374 5.04 -0.54 4.33
CA THR A 374 6.40 -0.48 3.76
C THR A 374 6.36 -0.66 2.24
N TRP A 375 7.26 0.03 1.54
CA TRP A 375 7.31 0.08 0.06
C TRP A 375 8.72 -0.04 -0.50
N GLY A 376 9.53 -0.93 0.05
CA GLY A 376 10.87 -1.23 -0.44
C GLY A 376 11.77 -1.83 0.63
N GLN A 377 13.08 -1.94 0.31
CA GLN A 377 14.06 -2.67 1.12
C GLN A 377 14.96 -1.75 1.96
N ASN A 378 15.00 -0.45 1.69
CA ASN A 378 15.86 0.50 2.39
C ASN A 378 15.41 0.69 3.84
N VAL A 379 16.39 0.74 4.75
CA VAL A 379 16.22 0.94 6.19
C VAL A 379 17.01 2.19 6.57
N PRO A 380 16.36 3.19 7.19
CA PRO A 380 15.01 3.22 7.78
C PRO A 380 13.88 3.77 6.87
N GLU A 381 14.17 4.24 5.66
CA GLU A 381 13.37 5.25 4.93
C GLU A 381 12.03 4.73 4.41
N GLU A 382 11.96 3.49 3.95
CA GLU A 382 10.79 2.99 3.21
C GLU A 382 9.72 2.38 4.11
N ILE A 383 9.29 3.14 5.11
CA ILE A 383 8.18 2.84 6.02
C ILE A 383 7.46 4.13 6.42
N GLY A 384 6.14 4.09 6.51
CA GLY A 384 5.31 5.20 6.98
C GLY A 384 4.06 4.73 7.70
N VAL A 385 3.41 5.64 8.40
CA VAL A 385 2.07 5.43 8.94
C VAL A 385 1.10 5.39 7.76
N ILE A 386 0.21 4.41 7.72
CA ILE A 386 -0.79 4.33 6.65
C ILE A 386 -1.66 5.59 6.67
N ASP A 387 -1.73 6.28 5.54
CA ASP A 387 -2.65 7.39 5.36
C ASP A 387 -3.92 6.91 4.64
N PRO A 388 -5.10 6.95 5.31
CA PRO A 388 -6.37 6.59 4.70
C PRO A 388 -6.69 7.38 3.43
N GLN A 389 -6.20 8.61 3.32
CA GLN A 389 -6.42 9.46 2.16
C GLN A 389 -5.63 8.98 0.95
N ILE A 390 -4.36 8.60 1.16
CA ILE A 390 -3.51 8.05 0.11
C ILE A 390 -4.07 6.71 -0.37
N VAL A 391 -4.51 5.84 0.56
CA VAL A 391 -5.16 4.56 0.20
C VAL A 391 -6.42 4.82 -0.62
N ALA A 392 -7.30 5.71 -0.18
CA ALA A 392 -8.54 6.03 -0.90
C ALA A 392 -8.26 6.59 -2.30
N LYS A 393 -7.27 7.48 -2.43
CA LYS A 393 -6.81 8.02 -3.71
C LYS A 393 -6.29 6.92 -4.65
N SER A 394 -5.45 6.01 -4.13
CA SER A 394 -4.93 4.87 -4.90
C SER A 394 -6.06 3.96 -5.39
N LEU A 395 -7.07 3.68 -4.56
CA LEU A 395 -8.22 2.84 -4.91
C LEU A 395 -9.10 3.44 -6.03
N LEU A 396 -9.11 4.76 -6.16
CA LEU A 396 -9.87 5.49 -7.18
C LEU A 396 -9.05 5.79 -8.44
N GLY A 397 -7.83 5.26 -8.56
CA GLY A 397 -6.99 5.40 -9.75
C GLY A 397 -6.16 6.68 -9.78
N GLY A 398 -6.09 7.42 -8.67
CA GLY A 398 -5.17 8.56 -8.55
C GLY A 398 -3.71 8.08 -8.55
N ALA A 399 -2.86 8.74 -9.33
CA ALA A 399 -1.41 8.55 -9.26
C ALA A 399 -0.92 9.06 -7.89
N GLY A 400 -1.03 8.22 -6.88
CA GLY A 400 -0.38 8.46 -5.60
C GLY A 400 1.11 8.23 -5.76
N ASP A 401 1.91 9.23 -5.43
CA ASP A 401 3.32 8.99 -5.14
C ASP A 401 3.36 7.98 -3.98
N ARG A 402 3.77 6.74 -4.28
CA ARG A 402 3.77 5.63 -3.32
C ARG A 402 4.85 5.77 -2.25
N SER A 403 5.69 6.81 -2.34
CA SER A 403 6.64 7.21 -1.32
C SER A 403 5.99 7.86 -0.08
N GLY A 404 4.67 7.91 -0.01
CA GLY A 404 3.90 8.56 1.05
C GLY A 404 2.78 7.73 1.67
N PHE A 405 2.84 6.38 1.57
CA PHE A 405 1.93 5.55 2.40
C PHE A 405 2.21 5.75 3.85
#